data_2c1f750f3b9377750cc37d363b510ca0
#
_entry.id   2c1f750f3b9377750cc37d363b510ca0
#
_cell.length_a   1.000
_cell.length_b   1.000
_cell.length_c   1.000
_cell.angle_alpha   90.00
_cell.angle_beta   90.00
_cell.angle_gamma   90.00
#
_symmetry.space_group_name_H-M   'P 1'
#
loop_
_entity.id
_entity.type
_entity.pdbx_description
1 polymer ?
#
loop_
_entity_poly.entity_id
_entity_poly.type
_entity_poly.pdbx_seq_one_letter_code
_entity_poly.pdbx_strand_id
1 'polypeptide(L)'
;MRSDKNTVWFMTENPDKFREARSILDGQGIQIRQLKRAKVEIQDSSLEKIARHAIKTASVNHLGLLLVEDSGLFIDALRGFPGPFSSYVYKTIGLNGILGLMHGQRKRNAYFQTSIAVASAKVPPRVFTGTVRGSVSREIRGTAGFGYDPIFIPEGFRETFGQTKAEFKNKTSHRARAFLKFANWYNRSRTGRHRVRTHKRALK
;
A
#
# COMPACT_ATOMS: atom_id res chain seq x y z
N MET A 1 -1.03 -16.15 28.08
CA MET A 1 -0.76 -15.24 26.94
C MET A 1 -2.02 -14.47 26.63
N ARG A 2 -2.02 -13.12 26.79
CA ARG A 2 -3.18 -12.29 26.42
C ARG A 2 -3.41 -12.41 24.92
N SER A 3 -4.60 -12.76 24.53
CA SER A 3 -5.00 -12.99 23.13
C SER A 3 -4.78 -11.69 22.31
N ASP A 4 -3.90 -11.78 21.30
CA ASP A 4 -3.58 -10.72 20.33
C ASP A 4 -4.74 -10.37 19.37
N LYS A 5 -5.99 -10.65 19.77
CA LYS A 5 -7.20 -10.49 18.94
C LYS A 5 -7.46 -9.08 18.42
N ASN A 6 -6.79 -8.07 18.95
CA ASN A 6 -6.93 -6.67 18.52
C ASN A 6 -5.69 -6.15 17.76
N THR A 7 -4.68 -6.99 17.53
CA THR A 7 -3.47 -6.60 16.80
C THR A 7 -3.73 -6.63 15.31
N VAL A 8 -3.30 -5.60 14.60
CA VAL A 8 -3.22 -5.58 13.15
C VAL A 8 -1.81 -5.98 12.73
N TRP A 9 -1.70 -7.08 12.01
CA TRP A 9 -0.44 -7.60 11.50
C TRP A 9 -0.27 -7.22 10.05
N PHE A 10 0.84 -6.61 9.69
CA PHE A 10 1.19 -6.32 8.30
C PHE A 10 2.26 -7.31 7.82
N MET A 11 1.85 -8.24 6.97
CA MET A 11 2.73 -9.24 6.36
C MET A 11 3.47 -8.62 5.19
N THR A 12 4.72 -8.28 5.41
CA THR A 12 5.65 -7.72 4.43
C THR A 12 7.08 -7.93 4.88
N GLU A 13 7.96 -8.23 3.92
CA GLU A 13 9.42 -8.25 4.12
C GLU A 13 10.06 -6.89 3.79
N ASN A 14 9.32 -5.98 3.15
CA ASN A 14 9.82 -4.66 2.77
C ASN A 14 9.76 -3.68 3.96
N PRO A 15 10.91 -3.24 4.51
CA PRO A 15 10.95 -2.35 5.67
C PRO A 15 10.40 -0.96 5.35
N ASP A 16 10.54 -0.48 4.12
CA ASP A 16 10.06 0.85 3.72
C ASP A 16 8.54 0.87 3.65
N LYS A 17 7.93 -0.17 3.08
CA LYS A 17 6.47 -0.33 3.09
C LYS A 17 5.92 -0.36 4.52
N PHE A 18 6.58 -1.09 5.41
CA PHE A 18 6.17 -1.17 6.81
C PHE A 18 6.30 0.19 7.52
N ARG A 19 7.42 0.91 7.31
CA ARG A 19 7.66 2.23 7.91
C ARG A 19 6.61 3.26 7.49
N GLU A 20 6.29 3.34 6.18
CA GLU A 20 5.26 4.23 5.67
C GLU A 20 3.87 3.86 6.23
N ALA A 21 3.50 2.58 6.17
CA ALA A 21 2.22 2.10 6.68
C ALA A 21 2.05 2.40 8.17
N ARG A 22 3.10 2.18 8.97
CA ARG A 22 3.11 2.49 10.40
C ARG A 22 2.89 3.97 10.65
N SER A 23 3.66 4.84 9.98
CA SER A 23 3.51 6.29 10.14
C SER A 23 2.09 6.79 9.79
N ILE A 24 1.50 6.26 8.71
CA ILE A 24 0.14 6.62 8.28
C ILE A 24 -0.89 6.16 9.32
N LEU A 25 -0.78 4.93 9.81
CA LEU A 25 -1.76 4.33 10.72
C LEU A 25 -1.61 4.81 12.17
N ASP A 26 -0.40 5.12 12.63
CA ASP A 26 -0.17 5.75 13.94
C ASP A 26 -0.93 7.09 14.02
N GLY A 27 -0.96 7.87 12.94
CA GLY A 27 -1.78 9.08 12.84
C GLY A 27 -3.30 8.86 12.88
N GLN A 28 -3.75 7.61 12.76
CA GLN A 28 -5.16 7.20 12.85
C GLN A 28 -5.46 6.41 14.14
N GLY A 29 -4.51 6.36 15.07
CA GLY A 29 -4.63 5.62 16.34
C GLY A 29 -4.62 4.10 16.16
N ILE A 30 -4.06 3.58 15.06
CA ILE A 30 -4.00 2.15 14.75
C ILE A 30 -2.54 1.70 14.78
N GLN A 31 -2.20 0.89 15.77
CA GLN A 31 -0.88 0.27 15.86
C GLN A 31 -0.82 -1.01 15.04
N ILE A 32 0.26 -1.17 14.27
CA ILE A 32 0.52 -2.37 13.48
C ILE A 32 1.82 -3.04 13.92
N ARG A 33 1.86 -4.36 13.74
CA ARG A 33 3.07 -5.18 13.92
C ARG A 33 3.49 -5.79 12.59
N GLN A 34 4.78 -5.81 12.33
CA GLN A 34 5.32 -6.45 11.13
C GLN A 34 5.35 -7.97 11.30
N LEU A 35 4.85 -8.68 10.30
CA LEU A 35 5.05 -10.10 10.12
C LEU A 35 5.99 -10.30 8.93
N LYS A 36 7.27 -10.54 9.22
CA LYS A 36 8.30 -10.83 8.20
C LYS A 36 8.07 -12.22 7.63
N ARG A 37 7.21 -12.34 6.65
CA ARG A 37 6.89 -13.59 5.95
C ARG A 37 6.61 -13.29 4.50
N ALA A 38 7.17 -14.10 3.61
CA ALA A 38 6.85 -14.08 2.19
C ALA A 38 5.36 -14.41 1.98
N LYS A 39 4.73 -13.66 1.09
CA LYS A 39 3.36 -13.93 0.63
C LYS A 39 3.41 -14.72 -0.68
N VAL A 40 2.42 -15.56 -0.91
CA VAL A 40 2.23 -16.22 -2.20
C VAL A 40 1.62 -15.19 -3.15
N GLU A 41 2.35 -14.85 -4.19
CA GLU A 41 1.91 -13.90 -5.22
C GLU A 41 1.61 -14.66 -6.52
N ILE A 42 0.44 -14.40 -7.08
CA ILE A 42 0.10 -14.83 -8.45
C ILE A 42 0.58 -13.80 -9.46
N GLN A 43 0.81 -14.21 -10.68
CA GLN A 43 1.02 -13.29 -11.80
C GLN A 43 -0.35 -12.85 -12.34
N ASP A 44 -0.69 -11.58 -12.17
CA ASP A 44 -1.90 -10.95 -12.71
C ASP A 44 -1.61 -9.47 -12.98
N SER A 45 -2.33 -8.86 -13.89
CA SER A 45 -2.25 -7.43 -14.18
C SER A 45 -2.92 -6.55 -13.10
N SER A 46 -3.71 -7.13 -12.23
CA SER A 46 -4.47 -6.44 -11.18
C SER A 46 -3.83 -6.62 -9.80
N LEU A 47 -3.33 -5.53 -9.21
CA LEU A 47 -2.84 -5.51 -7.83
C LEU A 47 -3.90 -5.96 -6.82
N GLU A 48 -5.19 -5.69 -7.11
CA GLU A 48 -6.29 -6.12 -6.26
C GLU A 48 -6.42 -7.64 -6.22
N LYS A 49 -6.34 -8.30 -7.38
CA LYS A 49 -6.39 -9.76 -7.46
C LYS A 49 -5.19 -10.39 -6.77
N ILE A 50 -3.98 -9.84 -6.97
CA ILE A 50 -2.75 -10.31 -6.32
C ILE A 50 -2.88 -10.19 -4.79
N ALA A 51 -3.26 -9.03 -4.27
CA ALA A 51 -3.44 -8.83 -2.83
C ALA A 51 -4.56 -9.72 -2.25
N ARG A 52 -5.67 -9.89 -2.98
CA ARG A 52 -6.78 -10.78 -2.58
C ARG A 52 -6.36 -12.24 -2.55
N HIS A 53 -5.57 -12.69 -3.50
CA HIS A 53 -5.02 -14.05 -3.49
C HIS A 53 -4.06 -14.24 -2.31
N ALA A 54 -3.12 -13.33 -2.14
CA ALA A 54 -2.13 -13.39 -1.07
C ALA A 54 -2.78 -13.46 0.33
N ILE A 55 -3.85 -12.70 0.59
CA ILE A 55 -4.53 -12.74 1.89
C ILE A 55 -5.34 -14.03 2.08
N LYS A 56 -5.91 -14.61 1.02
CA LYS A 56 -6.64 -15.88 1.08
C LYS A 56 -5.74 -17.07 1.35
N THR A 57 -4.54 -17.08 0.79
CA THR A 57 -3.55 -18.15 0.95
C THR A 57 -2.75 -18.01 2.25
N ALA A 58 -2.76 -16.81 2.86
CA ALA A 58 -2.12 -16.62 4.16
C ALA A 58 -2.92 -17.31 5.26
N SER A 59 -2.22 -18.10 6.11
CA SER A 59 -2.84 -18.73 7.28
C SER A 59 -3.12 -17.66 8.35
N VAL A 60 -4.40 -17.36 8.57
CA VAL A 60 -4.86 -16.28 9.48
C VAL A 60 -5.41 -16.82 10.82
N ASN A 61 -5.39 -18.14 11.03
CA ASN A 61 -6.19 -18.82 12.08
C ASN A 61 -5.87 -18.40 13.52
N HIS A 62 -4.68 -17.87 13.78
CA HIS A 62 -4.21 -17.52 15.13
C HIS A 62 -3.85 -16.05 15.31
N LEU A 63 -3.93 -15.28 14.26
CA LEU A 63 -3.61 -13.84 14.25
C LEU A 63 -4.88 -13.00 14.42
N GLY A 64 -4.72 -11.76 14.88
CA GLY A 64 -5.79 -10.77 14.82
C GLY A 64 -6.20 -10.46 13.38
N LEU A 65 -6.17 -9.19 13.00
CA LEU A 65 -6.39 -8.81 11.59
C LEU A 65 -5.06 -8.87 10.83
N LEU A 66 -4.99 -9.69 9.79
CA LEU A 66 -3.84 -9.74 8.88
C LEU A 66 -4.08 -8.79 7.71
N LEU A 67 -3.02 -8.11 7.30
CA LEU A 67 -2.97 -7.18 6.19
C LEU A 67 -1.82 -7.56 5.27
N VAL A 68 -2.07 -7.56 3.97
CA VAL A 68 -1.07 -7.66 2.91
C VAL A 68 -1.22 -6.48 1.96
N GLU A 69 -0.15 -6.12 1.28
CA GLU A 69 -0.13 -5.03 0.31
C GLU A 69 0.56 -5.47 -0.97
N ASP A 70 0.01 -5.02 -2.09
CA ASP A 70 0.73 -4.98 -3.36
C ASP A 70 0.65 -3.59 -3.99
N SER A 71 1.73 -3.18 -4.69
CA SER A 71 1.83 -1.82 -5.24
C SER A 71 2.68 -1.78 -6.50
N GLY A 72 2.36 -0.87 -7.40
CA GLY A 72 3.08 -0.70 -8.66
C GLY A 72 3.00 0.69 -9.23
N LEU A 73 3.96 1.01 -10.08
CA LEU A 73 4.00 2.16 -10.97
C LEU A 73 3.46 1.74 -12.34
N PHE A 74 2.49 2.47 -12.84
CA PHE A 74 1.88 2.24 -14.15
C PHE A 74 2.16 3.45 -15.04
N ILE A 75 2.78 3.24 -16.21
CA ILE A 75 3.19 4.29 -17.14
C ILE A 75 2.38 4.16 -18.42
N ASP A 76 1.59 5.20 -18.76
CA ASP A 76 0.65 5.14 -19.89
C ASP A 76 1.35 4.88 -21.22
N ALA A 77 2.48 5.56 -21.48
CA ALA A 77 3.27 5.38 -22.72
C ALA A 77 3.83 3.95 -22.87
N LEU A 78 3.98 3.23 -21.76
CA LEU A 78 4.44 1.85 -21.71
C LEU A 78 3.28 0.84 -21.50
N ARG A 79 2.03 1.26 -21.79
CA ARG A 79 0.81 0.45 -21.65
C ARG A 79 0.62 -0.15 -20.25
N GLY A 80 1.03 0.62 -19.21
CA GLY A 80 0.92 0.21 -17.81
C GLY A 80 2.16 -0.51 -17.25
N PHE A 81 3.19 -0.80 -18.08
CA PHE A 81 4.45 -1.33 -17.56
C PHE A 81 5.15 -0.29 -16.67
N PRO A 82 5.82 -0.68 -15.57
CA PRO A 82 6.00 -2.04 -15.05
C PRO A 82 4.78 -2.63 -14.30
N GLY A 83 3.82 -1.83 -13.86
CA GLY A 83 2.61 -2.30 -13.18
C GLY A 83 2.90 -3.17 -11.96
N PRO A 84 2.27 -4.34 -11.83
CA PRO A 84 2.50 -5.27 -10.71
C PRO A 84 3.95 -5.79 -10.63
N PHE A 85 4.68 -5.76 -11.72
CA PHE A 85 6.08 -6.21 -11.79
C PHE A 85 7.08 -5.12 -11.33
N SER A 86 6.60 -4.03 -10.74
CA SER A 86 7.42 -2.88 -10.33
C SER A 86 8.65 -3.26 -9.49
N SER A 87 8.52 -4.18 -8.54
CA SER A 87 9.67 -4.62 -7.71
C SER A 87 10.72 -5.37 -8.53
N TYR A 88 10.29 -6.26 -9.41
CA TYR A 88 11.19 -7.01 -10.29
C TYR A 88 11.92 -6.08 -11.26
N VAL A 89 11.19 -5.22 -11.93
CA VAL A 89 11.75 -4.27 -12.92
C VAL A 89 12.72 -3.29 -12.24
N TYR A 90 12.39 -2.82 -11.04
CA TYR A 90 13.31 -1.96 -10.27
C TYR A 90 14.64 -2.66 -9.95
N LYS A 91 14.58 -3.93 -9.57
CA LYS A 91 15.78 -4.72 -9.23
C LYS A 91 16.64 -5.10 -10.46
N THR A 92 16.04 -5.15 -11.65
CA THR A 92 16.70 -5.56 -12.88
C THR A 92 17.25 -4.38 -13.67
N ILE A 93 16.39 -3.47 -14.11
CA ILE A 93 16.79 -2.32 -14.94
C ILE A 93 16.81 -0.98 -14.19
N GLY A 94 16.23 -0.92 -13.00
CA GLY A 94 16.24 0.26 -12.13
C GLY A 94 15.58 1.50 -12.71
N LEU A 95 15.92 2.65 -12.13
CA LEU A 95 15.39 3.96 -12.56
C LEU A 95 15.91 4.33 -13.96
N ASN A 96 17.19 4.07 -14.23
CA ASN A 96 17.80 4.39 -15.52
C ASN A 96 17.16 3.59 -16.66
N GLY A 97 16.81 2.31 -16.43
CA GLY A 97 16.12 1.50 -17.43
C GLY A 97 14.73 2.06 -17.76
N ILE A 98 13.97 2.47 -16.75
CA ILE A 98 12.65 3.13 -16.98
C ILE A 98 12.83 4.45 -17.72
N LEU A 99 13.80 5.28 -17.36
CA LEU A 99 14.07 6.54 -18.05
C LEU A 99 14.53 6.30 -19.50
N GLY A 100 15.30 5.24 -19.75
CA GLY A 100 15.69 4.80 -21.08
C GLY A 100 14.49 4.40 -21.95
N LEU A 101 13.57 3.57 -21.41
CA LEU A 101 12.32 3.19 -22.09
C LEU A 101 11.42 4.41 -22.37
N MET A 102 11.54 5.46 -21.56
CA MET A 102 10.80 6.73 -21.70
C MET A 102 11.54 7.75 -22.56
N HIS A 103 12.70 7.38 -23.16
CA HIS A 103 13.42 8.28 -24.07
C HIS A 103 12.56 8.63 -25.30
N GLY A 104 12.54 9.90 -25.70
CA GLY A 104 11.70 10.38 -26.81
C GLY A 104 10.21 10.48 -26.52
N GLN A 105 9.69 9.91 -25.42
CA GLN A 105 8.26 9.97 -25.07
C GLN A 105 7.89 11.38 -24.60
N ARG A 106 6.96 12.03 -25.34
CA ARG A 106 6.38 13.33 -24.95
C ARG A 106 5.34 13.17 -23.83
N LYS A 107 4.47 12.16 -23.92
CA LYS A 107 3.46 11.85 -22.90
C LYS A 107 4.11 11.00 -21.82
N ARG A 108 4.23 11.54 -20.63
CA ARG A 108 4.91 10.91 -19.51
C ARG A 108 3.97 10.57 -18.35
N ASN A 109 2.67 10.58 -18.62
CA ASN A 109 1.64 10.30 -17.61
C ASN A 109 1.86 8.92 -17.00
N ALA A 110 1.70 8.87 -15.69
CA ALA A 110 1.84 7.65 -14.91
C ALA A 110 0.97 7.73 -13.65
N TYR A 111 0.77 6.60 -13.01
CA TYR A 111 0.17 6.57 -11.69
C TYR A 111 0.80 5.49 -10.82
N PHE A 112 0.90 5.77 -9.54
CA PHE A 112 1.10 4.74 -8.54
C PHE A 112 -0.23 4.20 -8.05
N GLN A 113 -0.28 2.91 -7.81
CA GLN A 113 -1.42 2.24 -7.18
C GLN A 113 -0.93 1.31 -6.07
N THR A 114 -1.71 1.25 -4.99
CA THR A 114 -1.57 0.27 -3.91
C THR A 114 -2.91 -0.41 -3.69
N SER A 115 -2.90 -1.73 -3.56
CA SER A 115 -4.03 -2.52 -3.10
C SER A 115 -3.67 -3.23 -1.80
N ILE A 116 -4.45 -2.97 -0.76
CA ILE A 116 -4.33 -3.60 0.57
C ILE A 116 -5.46 -4.61 0.70
N ALA A 117 -5.13 -5.85 1.02
CA ALA A 117 -6.13 -6.84 1.40
C ALA A 117 -6.01 -7.17 2.88
N VAL A 118 -7.15 -7.28 3.56
CA VAL A 118 -7.23 -7.60 4.99
C VAL A 118 -8.18 -8.76 5.23
N ALA A 119 -7.85 -9.63 6.17
CA ALA A 119 -8.71 -10.72 6.62
C ALA A 119 -8.38 -11.15 8.05
N SER A 120 -9.31 -11.86 8.67
CA SER A 120 -9.10 -12.63 9.91
C SER A 120 -10.05 -13.82 9.91
N ALA A 121 -9.96 -14.69 10.91
CA ALA A 121 -10.92 -15.80 11.09
C ALA A 121 -12.40 -15.32 11.15
N LYS A 122 -12.63 -14.05 11.49
CA LYS A 122 -13.98 -13.45 11.64
C LYS A 122 -14.31 -12.39 10.59
N VAL A 123 -13.35 -12.00 9.77
CA VAL A 123 -13.49 -10.94 8.76
C VAL A 123 -13.10 -11.53 7.40
N PRO A 124 -14.06 -11.66 6.48
CA PRO A 124 -13.76 -12.11 5.13
C PRO A 124 -12.82 -11.13 4.41
N PRO A 125 -12.10 -11.55 3.38
CA PRO A 125 -11.16 -10.71 2.65
C PRO A 125 -11.81 -9.43 2.10
N ARG A 126 -11.28 -8.28 2.51
CA ARG A 126 -11.65 -6.95 2.00
C ARG A 126 -10.44 -6.30 1.36
N VAL A 127 -10.66 -5.55 0.31
CA VAL A 127 -9.60 -4.83 -0.41
C VAL A 127 -9.85 -3.33 -0.40
N PHE A 128 -8.78 -2.57 -0.22
CA PHE A 128 -8.76 -1.10 -0.24
C PHE A 128 -7.67 -0.65 -1.21
N THR A 129 -8.07 0.08 -2.24
CA THR A 129 -7.15 0.56 -3.27
C THR A 129 -6.97 2.07 -3.19
N GLY A 130 -5.73 2.52 -3.27
CA GLY A 130 -5.35 3.92 -3.38
C GLY A 130 -4.52 4.16 -4.64
N THR A 131 -4.79 5.26 -5.34
CA THR A 131 -4.10 5.65 -6.56
C THR A 131 -3.69 7.11 -6.47
N VAL A 132 -2.48 7.44 -6.90
CA VAL A 132 -2.03 8.82 -7.13
C VAL A 132 -1.58 8.96 -8.57
N ARG A 133 -2.15 9.91 -9.29
CA ARG A 133 -1.76 10.26 -10.66
C ARG A 133 -0.54 11.18 -10.63
N GLY A 134 0.19 11.21 -11.74
CA GLY A 134 1.37 12.04 -11.90
C GLY A 134 2.06 11.79 -13.22
N SER A 135 3.36 12.01 -13.24
CA SER A 135 4.20 11.80 -14.44
C SER A 135 5.58 11.29 -14.08
N VAL A 136 6.24 10.63 -15.03
CA VAL A 136 7.65 10.25 -14.92
C VAL A 136 8.52 11.46 -15.28
N SER A 137 9.46 11.82 -14.42
CA SER A 137 10.46 12.89 -14.66
C SER A 137 11.38 12.54 -15.83
N ARG A 138 12.13 13.51 -16.34
CA ARG A 138 13.13 13.25 -17.40
C ARG A 138 14.46 12.72 -16.86
N GLU A 139 14.70 12.88 -15.58
CA GLU A 139 15.91 12.52 -14.85
C GLU A 139 15.61 12.08 -13.43
N ILE A 140 16.55 11.44 -12.77
CA ILE A 140 16.48 11.07 -11.34
C ILE A 140 16.63 12.36 -10.53
N ARG A 141 15.67 12.66 -9.64
CA ARG A 141 15.69 13.83 -8.78
C ARG A 141 15.35 13.46 -7.33
N GLY A 142 16.27 13.82 -6.42
CA GLY A 142 16.17 13.53 -5.00
C GLY A 142 16.55 12.09 -4.65
N THR A 143 16.71 11.85 -3.36
CA THR A 143 17.16 10.57 -2.79
C THR A 143 16.23 10.05 -1.69
N ALA A 144 15.17 10.80 -1.38
CA ALA A 144 14.21 10.39 -0.36
C ALA A 144 13.28 9.28 -0.88
N GLY A 145 12.67 8.56 0.08
CA GLY A 145 11.74 7.47 -0.25
C GLY A 145 12.44 6.20 -0.73
N PHE A 146 11.78 5.47 -1.63
CA PHE A 146 12.31 4.23 -2.19
C PHE A 146 11.69 3.91 -3.56
N GLY A 147 12.28 2.95 -4.27
CA GLY A 147 11.79 2.49 -5.56
C GLY A 147 11.78 3.62 -6.60
N TYR A 148 10.64 3.89 -7.18
CA TYR A 148 10.48 4.87 -8.25
C TYR A 148 10.20 6.31 -7.76
N ASP A 149 10.28 6.57 -6.46
CA ASP A 149 10.06 7.92 -5.91
C ASP A 149 10.93 9.00 -6.57
N PRO A 150 12.22 8.76 -6.90
CA PRO A 150 13.08 9.77 -7.53
C PRO A 150 12.71 10.14 -8.98
N ILE A 151 11.80 9.38 -9.60
CA ILE A 151 11.34 9.67 -10.97
C ILE A 151 9.84 9.91 -11.08
N PHE A 152 9.10 9.94 -9.99
CA PHE A 152 7.64 10.16 -10.03
C PHE A 152 7.28 11.52 -9.45
N ILE A 153 6.65 12.36 -10.29
CA ILE A 153 6.13 13.67 -9.94
C ILE A 153 4.61 13.54 -9.75
N PRO A 154 4.08 13.72 -8.53
CA PRO A 154 2.64 13.67 -8.32
C PRO A 154 1.93 14.83 -9.02
N GLU A 155 0.70 14.60 -9.44
CA GLU A 155 -0.14 15.60 -10.11
C GLU A 155 -0.34 16.85 -9.25
N GLY A 156 -0.18 18.02 -9.85
CA GLY A 156 -0.24 19.31 -9.15
C GLY A 156 1.07 19.76 -8.50
N PHE A 157 2.15 18.96 -8.61
CA PHE A 157 3.46 19.29 -8.04
C PHE A 157 4.55 19.35 -9.12
N ARG A 158 5.70 19.94 -8.76
CA ARG A 158 6.88 20.01 -9.64
C ARG A 158 8.02 19.13 -9.16
N GLU A 159 7.99 18.72 -7.90
CA GLU A 159 8.99 17.87 -7.26
C GLU A 159 8.61 16.40 -7.37
N THR A 160 9.62 15.53 -7.48
CA THR A 160 9.43 14.09 -7.36
C THR A 160 9.19 13.72 -5.90
N PHE A 161 8.61 12.55 -5.62
CA PHE A 161 8.57 12.03 -4.25
C PHE A 161 9.97 11.88 -3.65
N GLY A 162 11.00 11.66 -4.48
CA GLY A 162 12.39 11.61 -4.04
C GLY A 162 12.96 12.94 -3.55
N GLN A 163 12.33 14.07 -3.88
CA GLN A 163 12.69 15.41 -3.42
C GLN A 163 11.87 15.86 -2.21
N THR A 164 10.79 15.18 -1.90
CA THR A 164 9.86 15.58 -0.84
C THR A 164 10.20 14.92 0.50
N LYS A 165 9.75 15.54 1.59
CA LYS A 165 9.84 14.94 2.93
C LYS A 165 8.85 13.77 3.06
N ALA A 166 9.18 12.81 3.94
CA ALA A 166 8.35 11.63 4.19
C ALA A 166 6.92 11.98 4.62
N GLU A 167 6.75 13.05 5.40
CA GLU A 167 5.43 13.51 5.88
C GLU A 167 4.51 13.91 4.73
N PHE A 168 5.06 14.55 3.69
CA PHE A 168 4.29 14.90 2.48
C PHE A 168 3.82 13.63 1.76
N LYS A 169 4.73 12.68 1.51
CA LYS A 169 4.41 11.42 0.85
C LYS A 169 3.39 10.59 1.66
N ASN A 170 3.53 10.55 2.99
CA ASN A 170 2.61 9.83 3.87
C ASN A 170 1.20 10.45 3.94
N LYS A 171 1.00 11.66 3.41
CA LYS A 171 -0.32 12.30 3.28
C LYS A 171 -0.92 12.17 1.89
N THR A 172 -0.10 12.11 0.84
CA THR A 172 -0.55 12.29 -0.55
C THR A 172 -0.44 11.05 -1.41
N SER A 173 0.40 10.07 -1.04
CA SER A 173 0.73 8.91 -1.87
C SER A 173 -0.43 7.92 -2.04
N HIS A 174 -0.28 7.04 -3.02
CA HIS A 174 -1.14 5.90 -3.27
C HIS A 174 -1.30 5.02 -2.02
N ARG A 175 -0.20 4.78 -1.30
CA ARG A 175 -0.20 4.02 -0.05
C ARG A 175 -0.99 4.74 1.03
N ALA A 176 -0.79 6.04 1.21
CA ALA A 176 -1.56 6.83 2.16
C ALA A 176 -3.07 6.73 1.88
N ARG A 177 -3.48 6.88 0.62
CA ARG A 177 -4.89 6.80 0.23
C ARG A 177 -5.51 5.41 0.51
N ALA A 178 -4.76 4.33 0.28
CA ALA A 178 -5.22 2.97 0.56
C ALA A 178 -5.34 2.73 2.07
N PHE A 179 -4.31 3.08 2.86
CA PHE A 179 -4.31 2.89 4.31
C PHE A 179 -5.34 3.77 5.03
N LEU A 180 -5.61 5.00 4.56
CA LEU A 180 -6.68 5.83 5.11
C LEU A 180 -8.07 5.23 4.86
N LYS A 181 -8.32 4.63 3.70
CA LYS A 181 -9.57 3.89 3.45
C LYS A 181 -9.71 2.69 4.40
N PHE A 182 -8.63 1.95 4.61
CA PHE A 182 -8.59 0.87 5.59
C PHE A 182 -8.86 1.38 7.01
N ALA A 183 -8.18 2.45 7.45
CA ALA A 183 -8.32 3.02 8.78
C ALA A 183 -9.77 3.48 9.06
N ASN A 184 -10.39 4.15 8.09
CA ASN A 184 -11.79 4.56 8.19
C ASN A 184 -12.74 3.37 8.38
N TRP A 185 -12.55 2.29 7.62
CA TRP A 185 -13.33 1.06 7.78
C TRP A 185 -13.06 0.40 9.14
N TYR A 186 -11.80 0.29 9.54
CA TYR A 186 -11.39 -0.36 10.78
C TYR A 186 -11.98 0.36 12.00
N ASN A 187 -11.86 1.68 12.07
CA ASN A 187 -12.37 2.48 13.17
C ASN A 187 -13.91 2.42 13.27
N ARG A 188 -14.64 2.49 12.13
CA ARG A 188 -16.11 2.32 12.11
C ARG A 188 -16.54 0.95 12.60
N SER A 189 -15.81 -0.11 12.25
CA SER A 189 -16.14 -1.48 12.68
C SER A 189 -15.94 -1.69 14.18
N ARG A 190 -15.09 -0.89 14.84
CA ARG A 190 -14.87 -0.94 16.30
C ARG A 190 -15.93 -0.13 17.06
N THR A 191 -16.27 1.07 16.58
CA THR A 191 -17.30 1.92 17.23
C THR A 191 -18.68 1.28 17.15
N GLY A 192 -19.05 0.62 16.05
CA GLY A 192 -20.29 -0.14 15.93
C GLY A 192 -20.39 -1.32 16.92
N ARG A 193 -19.27 -1.97 17.26
CA ARG A 193 -19.25 -3.05 18.27
C ARG A 193 -19.45 -2.54 19.71
N HIS A 194 -19.05 -1.31 20.01
CA HIS A 194 -19.29 -0.70 21.33
C HIS A 194 -20.75 -0.36 21.55
N ARG A 195 -21.44 0.15 20.53
CA ARG A 195 -22.89 0.48 20.64
C ARG A 195 -23.76 -0.76 20.89
N VAL A 196 -23.46 -1.91 20.29
CA VAL A 196 -24.22 -3.15 20.50
C VAL A 196 -23.95 -3.79 21.88
N ARG A 197 -22.75 -3.59 22.46
CA ARG A 197 -22.43 -4.12 23.80
C ARG A 197 -23.04 -3.31 24.93
N THR A 198 -23.17 -2.00 24.79
CA THR A 198 -23.83 -1.14 25.79
C THR A 198 -25.33 -1.37 25.84
N HIS A 199 -25.98 -1.62 24.70
CA HIS A 199 -27.43 -1.94 24.69
C HIS A 199 -27.75 -3.31 25.30
N LYS A 200 -26.89 -4.31 25.20
CA LYS A 200 -27.11 -5.62 25.85
C LYS A 200 -26.80 -5.64 27.36
N ARG A 201 -26.12 -4.62 27.89
CA ARG A 201 -25.89 -4.47 29.35
C ARG A 201 -26.97 -3.65 30.06
N ALA A 202 -27.76 -2.89 29.32
CA ALA A 202 -28.87 -2.10 29.87
C ALA A 202 -30.20 -2.86 29.91
N LEU A 203 -30.20 -4.12 29.43
CA LEU A 203 -31.43 -4.99 29.42
C LEU A 203 -31.24 -6.27 30.27
N LYS A 204 -30.36 -6.22 31.28
CA LYS A 204 -30.28 -7.28 32.31
C LYS A 204 -30.41 -6.68 33.69
#